data_5bfeba067459fee11a686e1f216f47cf
#
_entry.id   5bfeba067459fee11a686e1f216f47cf
#
_cell.length_a   1.000
_cell.length_b   1.000
_cell.length_c   1.000
_cell.angle_alpha   90.00
_cell.angle_beta   90.00
_cell.angle_gamma   90.00
#
_symmetry.space_group_name_H-M   'P 1'
#
loop_
_entity.id
_entity.type
_entity.pdbx_description
1 polymer ?
#
loop_
_entity_poly.entity_id
_entity_poly.type
_entity_poly.pdbx_seq_one_letter_code
_entity_poly.pdbx_strand_id
1 'polypeptide(L)'
;VGTFVAMRGGHEYPAIIRKTEPKPLRIYLQDGWYDVWNPIFGEWFEYNMLMESALNFAGYEAFHKWDRGNHSIKYGTLAFPDAMRWLWKGYPARVQKGWSNNGMLQEILLEDSEWQEIGLSVAIDSEIFATADSGVVFASHEYVYKVSVDGKCEQVGKLKSGETLKGEGLTARGSMLYKNGVKIADGLSGLQAVLELAGGKYLALCDSKAKSKGNVWVVSAGCRALAVAPDYRFCVTGEENTHHLIS
;
A
#
# COMPACT_ATOMS: atom_id res chain seq x y z
N VAL A 1 24.49 -6.56 -9.37
CA VAL A 1 24.13 -7.16 -10.67
C VAL A 1 23.25 -8.37 -10.42
N GLY A 2 22.09 -8.39 -11.00
CA GLY A 2 21.15 -9.49 -10.90
C GLY A 2 20.55 -9.84 -12.25
N THR A 3 20.02 -11.04 -12.36
CA THR A 3 19.25 -11.48 -13.52
C THR A 3 17.78 -11.61 -13.11
N PHE A 4 16.88 -11.25 -14.00
CA PHE A 4 15.45 -11.31 -13.75
C PHE A 4 14.82 -12.40 -14.62
N VAL A 5 14.48 -13.51 -13.98
CA VAL A 5 13.79 -14.63 -14.62
C VAL A 5 12.64 -15.08 -13.71
N ALA A 6 11.72 -15.89 -14.22
CA ALA A 6 10.55 -16.35 -13.50
C ALA A 6 10.86 -16.90 -12.11
N MET A 7 11.84 -17.80 -12.01
CA MET A 7 12.24 -18.41 -10.74
C MET A 7 12.90 -17.45 -9.73
N ARG A 8 13.26 -16.24 -10.16
CA ARG A 8 13.86 -15.18 -9.34
C ARG A 8 12.96 -13.96 -9.24
N GLY A 9 11.67 -14.10 -9.53
CA GLY A 9 10.69 -13.03 -9.51
C GLY A 9 10.64 -12.17 -10.78
N GLY A 10 11.24 -12.58 -11.89
CA GLY A 10 11.26 -11.83 -13.14
C GLY A 10 9.87 -11.57 -13.73
N HIS A 11 8.88 -12.40 -13.44
CA HIS A 11 7.49 -12.22 -13.82
C HIS A 11 6.67 -11.43 -12.76
N GLU A 12 7.15 -11.35 -11.51
CA GLU A 12 6.48 -10.70 -10.39
C GLU A 12 6.90 -9.23 -10.24
N TYR A 13 8.20 -8.96 -10.28
CA TYR A 13 8.74 -7.62 -10.05
C TYR A 13 8.20 -6.54 -10.99
N PRO A 14 7.96 -6.76 -12.28
CA PRO A 14 7.34 -5.75 -13.14
C PRO A 14 5.99 -5.29 -12.64
N ALA A 15 5.17 -6.19 -12.10
CA ALA A 15 3.88 -5.85 -11.52
C ALA A 15 4.01 -5.09 -10.20
N ILE A 16 4.95 -5.47 -9.34
CA ILE A 16 5.23 -4.80 -8.06
C ILE A 16 5.76 -3.38 -8.32
N ILE A 17 6.75 -3.23 -9.21
CA ILE A 17 7.35 -1.94 -9.54
C ILE A 17 6.31 -0.94 -10.04
N ARG A 18 5.37 -1.38 -10.89
CA ARG A 18 4.29 -0.52 -11.39
C ARG A 18 3.32 -0.03 -10.30
N LYS A 19 3.27 -0.70 -9.16
CA LYS A 19 2.33 -0.45 -8.05
C LYS A 19 2.99 0.19 -6.83
N THR A 20 4.30 0.43 -6.88
CA THR A 20 5.04 0.98 -5.74
C THR A 20 5.67 2.32 -6.08
N GLU A 21 5.84 3.15 -5.06
CA GLU A 21 6.56 4.41 -5.19
C GLU A 21 7.99 4.16 -5.67
N PRO A 22 8.47 4.90 -6.70
CA PRO A 22 9.84 4.78 -7.17
C PRO A 22 10.83 5.22 -6.09
N LYS A 23 11.96 4.54 -6.04
CA LYS A 23 13.07 4.87 -5.14
C LYS A 23 14.13 5.68 -5.88
N PRO A 24 14.99 6.45 -5.20
CA PRO A 24 16.06 7.22 -5.81
C PRO A 24 17.20 6.30 -6.29
N LEU A 25 16.92 5.51 -7.31
CA LEU A 25 17.84 4.51 -7.88
C LEU A 25 18.06 4.77 -9.36
N ARG A 26 19.30 4.55 -9.79
CA ARG A 26 19.69 4.48 -11.20
C ARG A 26 19.96 3.05 -11.57
N ILE A 27 19.46 2.61 -12.72
CA ILE A 27 19.44 1.21 -13.11
C ILE A 27 20.06 1.04 -14.50
N TYR A 28 20.96 0.08 -14.63
CA TYR A 28 21.55 -0.33 -15.90
C TYR A 28 21.19 -1.80 -16.17
N LEU A 29 20.54 -2.05 -17.28
CA LEU A 29 20.18 -3.39 -17.74
C LEU A 29 21.07 -3.78 -18.92
N GLN A 30 21.59 -4.98 -18.91
CA GLN A 30 22.31 -5.54 -20.05
C GLN A 30 21.86 -6.98 -20.28
N ASP A 31 21.52 -7.30 -21.51
CA ASP A 31 21.17 -8.63 -21.92
C ASP A 31 21.36 -8.81 -23.42
N GLY A 32 21.27 -10.03 -23.91
CA GLY A 32 21.39 -10.40 -25.31
C GLY A 32 20.21 -11.20 -25.82
N TRP A 33 19.89 -10.99 -27.10
CA TRP A 33 18.77 -11.66 -27.78
C TRP A 33 18.88 -13.16 -27.85
N TYR A 34 20.07 -13.74 -27.61
CA TYR A 34 20.33 -15.17 -27.60
C TYR A 34 20.62 -15.67 -26.18
N ASP A 35 20.05 -15.01 -25.16
CA ASP A 35 20.16 -15.48 -23.80
C ASP A 35 19.36 -16.77 -23.58
N VAL A 36 19.40 -17.33 -22.39
CA VAL A 36 18.82 -18.63 -22.07
C VAL A 36 17.31 -18.60 -22.19
N TRP A 37 16.78 -19.59 -22.88
CA TRP A 37 15.38 -19.95 -22.86
C TRP A 37 15.19 -21.28 -22.13
N ASN A 38 14.14 -21.39 -21.34
CA ASN A 38 13.79 -22.62 -20.64
C ASN A 38 12.27 -22.81 -20.63
N PRO A 39 11.73 -24.00 -20.98
CA PRO A 39 10.30 -24.22 -21.05
C PRO A 39 9.57 -24.12 -19.70
N ILE A 40 10.30 -24.18 -18.59
CA ILE A 40 9.73 -24.07 -17.23
C ILE A 40 9.79 -22.63 -16.74
N PHE A 41 10.89 -21.92 -17.01
CA PHE A 41 11.18 -20.61 -16.42
C PHE A 41 11.08 -19.46 -17.42
N GLY A 42 10.77 -19.72 -18.67
CA GLY A 42 10.64 -18.72 -19.74
C GLY A 42 11.98 -18.23 -20.30
N GLU A 43 11.98 -17.05 -20.84
CA GLU A 43 13.11 -16.43 -21.52
C GLU A 43 13.68 -15.25 -20.72
N TRP A 44 14.99 -15.24 -20.50
CA TRP A 44 15.68 -14.19 -19.73
C TRP A 44 15.53 -12.82 -20.39
N PHE A 45 15.73 -12.75 -21.70
CA PHE A 45 15.65 -11.50 -22.44
C PHE A 45 14.24 -10.86 -22.38
N GLU A 46 13.17 -11.65 -22.53
CA GLU A 46 11.79 -11.16 -22.41
C GLU A 46 11.51 -10.58 -21.02
N TYR A 47 11.97 -11.25 -19.95
CA TYR A 47 11.78 -10.73 -18.60
C TYR A 47 12.56 -9.45 -18.33
N ASN A 48 13.73 -9.28 -18.94
CA ASN A 48 14.48 -8.04 -18.86
C ASN A 48 13.79 -6.90 -19.63
N MET A 49 13.17 -7.16 -20.77
CA MET A 49 12.35 -6.18 -21.47
C MET A 49 11.09 -5.78 -20.67
N LEU A 50 10.43 -6.75 -20.02
CA LEU A 50 9.28 -6.47 -19.14
C LEU A 50 9.70 -5.63 -17.93
N MET A 51 10.89 -5.91 -17.38
CA MET A 51 11.46 -5.13 -16.27
C MET A 51 11.75 -3.69 -16.70
N GLU A 52 12.40 -3.50 -17.85
CA GLU A 52 12.64 -2.16 -18.41
C GLU A 52 11.33 -1.37 -18.58
N SER A 53 10.34 -2.00 -19.18
CA SER A 53 9.02 -1.40 -19.36
C SER A 53 8.38 -0.98 -18.03
N ALA A 54 8.54 -1.77 -16.97
CA ALA A 54 8.03 -1.45 -15.65
C ALA A 54 8.81 -0.31 -14.99
N LEU A 55 10.13 -0.31 -15.12
CA LEU A 55 11.00 0.74 -14.58
C LEU A 55 10.72 2.09 -15.25
N ASN A 56 10.56 2.12 -16.57
CA ASN A 56 10.22 3.32 -17.32
C ASN A 56 8.82 3.84 -16.92
N PHE A 57 7.83 2.95 -16.78
CA PHE A 57 6.50 3.31 -16.30
C PHE A 57 6.53 3.90 -14.89
N ALA A 58 7.35 3.35 -14.00
CA ALA A 58 7.51 3.84 -12.63
C ALA A 58 8.44 5.07 -12.51
N GLY A 59 8.97 5.59 -13.61
CA GLY A 59 9.78 6.80 -13.63
C GLY A 59 11.22 6.64 -13.15
N TYR A 60 11.76 5.43 -13.13
CA TYR A 60 13.17 5.23 -12.78
C TYR A 60 14.11 5.76 -13.86
N GLU A 61 15.27 6.29 -13.45
CA GLU A 61 16.38 6.57 -14.36
C GLU A 61 17.03 5.25 -14.78
N ALA A 62 16.46 4.62 -15.82
CA ALA A 62 16.89 3.33 -16.33
C ALA A 62 17.53 3.46 -17.71
N PHE A 63 18.57 2.67 -17.96
CA PHE A 63 19.22 2.51 -19.25
C PHE A 63 19.36 1.04 -19.57
N HIS A 64 19.19 0.68 -20.83
CA HIS A 64 19.42 -0.67 -21.30
C HIS A 64 20.47 -0.73 -22.42
N LYS A 65 21.14 -1.88 -22.48
CA LYS A 65 21.99 -2.27 -23.60
C LYS A 65 21.61 -3.67 -24.04
N TRP A 66 20.81 -3.74 -25.10
CA TRP A 66 20.43 -4.99 -25.74
C TRP A 66 21.36 -5.25 -26.90
N ASP A 67 21.92 -6.45 -26.99
CA ASP A 67 22.83 -6.86 -28.06
C ASP A 67 22.54 -8.28 -28.55
N ARG A 68 23.38 -8.80 -29.44
CA ARG A 68 23.30 -10.18 -29.95
C ARG A 68 24.04 -11.19 -29.06
N GLY A 69 24.25 -10.85 -27.80
CA GLY A 69 24.90 -11.73 -26.84
C GLY A 69 24.05 -12.93 -26.45
N ASN A 70 24.71 -13.87 -25.80
CA ASN A 70 24.08 -15.02 -25.15
C ASN A 70 24.39 -15.01 -23.65
N HIS A 71 23.96 -16.02 -22.91
CA HIS A 71 24.20 -16.16 -21.48
C HIS A 71 25.67 -16.36 -21.13
N SER A 72 26.48 -15.32 -21.35
CA SER A 72 27.92 -15.37 -21.13
C SER A 72 28.41 -14.13 -20.39
N ILE A 73 29.24 -14.34 -19.38
CA ILE A 73 29.91 -13.26 -18.62
C ILE A 73 30.69 -12.30 -19.54
N LYS A 74 31.12 -12.74 -20.70
CA LYS A 74 31.85 -11.93 -21.68
C LYS A 74 31.11 -10.66 -22.04
N TYR A 75 29.79 -10.72 -22.29
CA TYR A 75 29.00 -9.57 -22.70
C TYR A 75 28.79 -8.61 -21.53
N GLY A 76 28.55 -9.12 -20.32
CA GLY A 76 28.51 -8.32 -19.11
C GLY A 76 29.83 -7.60 -18.83
N THR A 77 30.97 -8.28 -19.02
CA THR A 77 32.32 -7.70 -18.88
C THR A 77 32.56 -6.58 -19.88
N LEU A 78 32.17 -6.77 -21.16
CA LEU A 78 32.29 -5.72 -22.17
C LEU A 78 31.42 -4.50 -21.89
N ALA A 79 30.24 -4.69 -21.32
CA ALA A 79 29.32 -3.60 -20.94
C ALA A 79 29.69 -2.92 -19.62
N PHE A 80 30.50 -3.55 -18.78
CA PHE A 80 30.78 -3.09 -17.42
C PHE A 80 31.33 -1.67 -17.32
N PRO A 81 32.29 -1.20 -18.15
CA PRO A 81 32.75 0.18 -18.10
C PRO A 81 31.63 1.20 -18.37
N ASP A 82 30.74 0.90 -19.30
CA ASP A 82 29.60 1.77 -19.62
C ASP A 82 28.58 1.75 -18.50
N ALA A 83 28.31 0.59 -17.91
CA ALA A 83 27.44 0.45 -16.75
C ALA A 83 27.96 1.29 -15.57
N MET A 84 29.27 1.22 -15.30
CA MET A 84 29.86 2.01 -14.22
C MET A 84 29.77 3.52 -14.48
N ARG A 85 30.03 3.99 -15.70
CA ARG A 85 29.86 5.40 -16.06
C ARG A 85 28.40 5.85 -15.89
N TRP A 86 27.46 5.02 -16.28
CA TRP A 86 26.03 5.31 -16.11
C TRP A 86 25.62 5.36 -14.64
N LEU A 87 25.97 4.37 -13.85
CA LEU A 87 25.60 4.27 -12.45
C LEU A 87 26.19 5.40 -11.61
N TRP A 88 27.40 5.88 -11.95
CA TRP A 88 28.09 6.96 -11.25
C TRP A 88 27.93 8.35 -11.91
N LYS A 89 27.09 8.45 -12.92
CA LYS A 89 26.79 9.71 -13.59
C LYS A 89 26.35 10.77 -12.60
N GLY A 90 27.03 11.94 -12.61
CA GLY A 90 26.69 13.06 -11.75
C GLY A 90 27.15 12.96 -10.30
N TYR A 91 27.89 11.90 -9.91
CA TYR A 91 28.44 11.81 -8.55
C TYR A 91 29.30 13.08 -8.22
N PRO A 92 29.17 13.67 -7.01
CA PRO A 92 28.51 13.15 -5.79
C PRO A 92 27.03 13.56 -5.62
N ALA A 93 26.42 14.15 -6.61
CA ALA A 93 24.99 14.49 -6.52
C ALA A 93 24.13 13.19 -6.31
N ARG A 94 23.13 13.29 -5.46
CA ARG A 94 22.22 12.18 -5.20
C ARG A 94 21.32 11.93 -6.42
N VAL A 95 21.02 10.67 -6.68
CA VAL A 95 20.00 10.28 -7.63
C VAL A 95 18.65 10.74 -7.07
N GLN A 96 17.87 11.43 -7.89
CA GLN A 96 16.52 11.82 -7.51
C GLN A 96 15.54 10.67 -7.80
N LYS A 97 14.50 10.54 -7.00
CA LYS A 97 13.39 9.63 -7.33
C LYS A 97 12.63 10.19 -8.52
N GLY A 98 12.14 9.30 -9.38
CA GLY A 98 11.26 9.69 -10.46
C GLY A 98 9.80 9.77 -10.02
N TRP A 99 8.92 10.04 -10.98
CA TRP A 99 7.49 10.12 -10.79
C TRP A 99 6.79 9.00 -11.57
N SER A 100 5.99 8.19 -10.87
CA SER A 100 5.30 7.05 -11.49
C SER A 100 4.13 7.49 -12.35
N ASN A 101 3.94 6.82 -13.50
CA ASN A 101 2.74 6.98 -14.33
C ASN A 101 1.51 6.24 -13.77
N ASN A 102 1.61 5.64 -12.58
CA ASN A 102 0.48 5.00 -11.91
C ASN A 102 -0.44 6.07 -11.31
N GLY A 103 -1.62 6.29 -11.91
CA GLY A 103 -2.57 7.29 -11.45
C GLY A 103 -3.01 7.10 -10.00
N MET A 104 -3.12 5.87 -9.50
CA MET A 104 -3.45 5.64 -8.09
C MET A 104 -2.33 6.10 -7.14
N LEU A 105 -1.07 5.93 -7.53
CA LEU A 105 0.04 6.47 -6.74
C LEU A 105 0.06 7.99 -6.78
N GLN A 106 -0.28 8.60 -7.92
CA GLN A 106 -0.37 10.06 -8.07
C GLN A 106 -1.50 10.67 -7.20
N GLU A 107 -2.55 9.91 -6.90
CA GLU A 107 -3.62 10.34 -5.99
C GLU A 107 -3.19 10.30 -4.52
N ILE A 108 -2.21 9.47 -4.17
CA ILE A 108 -1.76 9.24 -2.79
C ILE A 108 -0.49 10.04 -2.46
N LEU A 109 0.42 10.14 -3.43
CA LEU A 109 1.72 10.79 -3.26
C LEU A 109 1.66 12.25 -3.69
N LEU A 110 2.34 13.11 -2.96
CA LEU A 110 2.57 14.50 -3.36
C LEU A 110 3.84 14.57 -4.21
N GLU A 111 3.72 15.22 -5.38
CA GLU A 111 4.86 15.46 -6.27
C GLU A 111 5.94 16.28 -5.54
N ASP A 112 7.19 15.94 -5.78
CA ASP A 112 8.36 16.57 -5.16
C ASP A 112 8.41 16.57 -3.63
N SER A 113 7.57 15.73 -2.98
CA SER A 113 7.56 15.56 -1.54
C SER A 113 8.23 14.25 -1.12
N GLU A 114 8.92 14.31 0.01
CA GLU A 114 9.48 13.14 0.66
C GLU A 114 8.60 12.73 1.86
N TRP A 115 8.61 11.45 2.17
CA TRP A 115 8.02 10.96 3.41
C TRP A 115 8.69 11.63 4.60
N GLN A 116 7.88 12.22 5.47
CA GLN A 116 8.34 12.87 6.69
C GLN A 116 7.99 12.00 7.89
N GLU A 117 8.96 11.80 8.77
CA GLU A 117 8.72 11.16 10.05
C GLU A 117 8.04 12.15 10.99
N ILE A 118 6.88 11.76 11.52
CA ILE A 118 6.18 12.52 12.57
C ILE A 118 6.66 11.98 13.90
N GLY A 119 7.43 12.78 14.64
CA GLY A 119 7.91 12.47 15.99
C GLY A 119 6.75 12.48 16.97
N LEU A 120 6.13 11.34 17.24
CA LEU A 120 5.10 11.21 18.26
C LEU A 120 5.74 11.02 19.64
N SER A 121 5.23 11.75 20.64
CA SER A 121 5.62 11.60 22.05
C SER A 121 4.86 10.49 22.78
N VAL A 122 3.91 9.83 22.09
CA VAL A 122 3.03 8.80 22.64
C VAL A 122 3.07 7.55 21.77
N ALA A 123 2.93 6.38 22.40
CA ALA A 123 2.83 5.11 21.68
C ALA A 123 1.45 4.98 21.01
N ILE A 124 1.39 4.22 19.92
CA ILE A 124 0.14 3.87 19.24
C ILE A 124 -0.26 2.47 19.70
N ASP A 125 -1.38 2.36 20.43
CA ASP A 125 -1.87 1.09 20.98
C ASP A 125 -3.11 0.57 20.25
N SER A 126 -3.58 1.28 19.22
CA SER A 126 -4.77 0.92 18.41
C SER A 126 -4.44 0.89 16.93
N GLU A 127 -5.42 0.49 16.13
CA GLU A 127 -5.43 0.79 14.70
C GLU A 127 -5.44 2.32 14.48
N ILE A 128 -4.92 2.74 13.33
CA ILE A 128 -4.93 4.13 12.90
C ILE A 128 -6.09 4.33 11.93
N PHE A 129 -6.90 5.34 12.15
CA PHE A 129 -8.06 5.63 11.33
C PHE A 129 -7.92 7.00 10.66
N ALA A 130 -8.28 7.08 9.39
CA ALA A 130 -8.37 8.35 8.67
C ALA A 130 -9.49 9.22 9.23
N THR A 131 -9.32 10.54 9.17
CA THR A 131 -10.33 11.54 9.55
C THR A 131 -10.86 12.27 8.32
N ALA A 132 -12.03 12.89 8.45
CA ALA A 132 -12.67 13.60 7.34
C ALA A 132 -11.84 14.79 6.81
N ASP A 133 -10.96 15.35 7.64
CA ASP A 133 -10.08 16.47 7.31
C ASP A 133 -8.66 16.01 6.89
N SER A 134 -8.54 14.79 6.39
CA SER A 134 -7.30 14.19 5.88
C SER A 134 -6.20 13.95 6.92
N GLY A 135 -6.54 14.02 8.22
CA GLY A 135 -5.66 13.60 9.30
C GLY A 135 -5.87 12.14 9.67
N VAL A 136 -5.34 11.75 10.83
CA VAL A 136 -5.53 10.42 11.40
C VAL A 136 -5.84 10.50 12.89
N VAL A 137 -6.61 9.52 13.40
CA VAL A 137 -6.83 9.32 14.84
C VAL A 137 -6.36 7.93 15.25
N PHE A 138 -5.84 7.85 16.47
CA PHE A 138 -5.45 6.60 17.11
C PHE A 138 -5.63 6.71 18.63
N ALA A 139 -5.59 5.57 19.31
CA ALA A 139 -5.58 5.54 20.77
C ALA A 139 -4.17 5.22 21.29
N SER A 140 -3.83 5.87 22.41
CA SER A 140 -2.71 5.52 23.27
C SER A 140 -3.24 5.37 24.69
N HIS A 141 -3.22 4.14 25.19
CA HIS A 141 -3.88 3.76 26.45
C HIS A 141 -5.37 4.12 26.42
N GLU A 142 -5.79 4.97 27.32
CA GLU A 142 -7.20 5.43 27.40
C GLU A 142 -7.43 6.76 26.66
N TYR A 143 -6.42 7.37 26.04
CA TYR A 143 -6.54 8.66 25.38
C TYR A 143 -6.59 8.51 23.86
N VAL A 144 -7.38 9.35 23.21
CA VAL A 144 -7.48 9.45 21.75
C VAL A 144 -6.70 10.67 21.28
N TYR A 145 -5.83 10.44 20.33
CA TYR A 145 -5.00 11.46 19.70
C TYR A 145 -5.39 11.63 18.24
N LYS A 146 -5.27 12.85 17.76
CA LYS A 146 -5.40 13.19 16.34
C LYS A 146 -4.10 13.80 15.85
N VAL A 147 -3.66 13.35 14.69
CA VAL A 147 -2.58 13.97 13.95
C VAL A 147 -3.15 14.62 12.69
N SER A 148 -2.95 15.91 12.56
CA SER A 148 -3.36 16.68 11.39
C SER A 148 -2.35 16.55 10.24
N VAL A 149 -2.73 17.00 9.04
CA VAL A 149 -1.89 16.91 7.82
C VAL A 149 -0.53 17.61 7.99
N ASP A 150 -0.47 18.66 8.78
CA ASP A 150 0.77 19.38 9.12
C ASP A 150 1.63 18.68 10.18
N GLY A 151 1.25 17.48 10.61
CA GLY A 151 1.99 16.65 11.56
C GLY A 151 1.76 17.00 13.04
N LYS A 152 0.84 17.92 13.36
CA LYS A 152 0.54 18.29 14.75
C LYS A 152 -0.26 17.19 15.41
N CYS A 153 0.24 16.67 16.55
CA CYS A 153 -0.43 15.67 17.37
C CYS A 153 -1.11 16.31 18.58
N GLU A 154 -2.41 16.09 18.73
CA GLU A 154 -3.22 16.63 19.82
C GLU A 154 -4.06 15.54 20.48
N GLN A 155 -4.21 15.61 21.80
CA GLN A 155 -5.18 14.77 22.51
C GLN A 155 -6.57 15.32 22.28
N VAL A 156 -7.46 14.52 21.67
CA VAL A 156 -8.82 14.94 21.30
C VAL A 156 -9.90 14.24 22.10
N GLY A 157 -9.56 13.23 22.90
CA GLY A 157 -10.55 12.51 23.68
C GLY A 157 -9.98 11.53 24.69
N LYS A 158 -10.90 10.84 25.37
CA LYS A 158 -10.61 9.77 26.32
C LYS A 158 -11.63 8.65 26.15
N LEU A 159 -11.15 7.43 26.05
CA LEU A 159 -11.97 6.21 26.02
C LEU A 159 -12.48 5.89 27.43
N LYS A 160 -13.71 5.46 27.54
CA LYS A 160 -14.24 4.89 28.79
C LYS A 160 -13.69 3.48 28.98
N SER A 161 -13.76 2.98 30.20
CA SER A 161 -13.32 1.63 30.51
C SER A 161 -14.00 0.60 29.61
N GLY A 162 -13.18 -0.23 28.94
CA GLY A 162 -13.63 -1.26 28.01
C GLY A 162 -14.08 -0.75 26.65
N GLU A 163 -13.89 0.54 26.34
CA GLU A 163 -14.07 1.07 24.98
C GLU A 163 -12.81 0.91 24.13
N THR A 164 -13.00 0.65 22.85
CA THR A 164 -11.95 0.62 21.81
C THR A 164 -12.30 1.63 20.73
N LEU A 165 -11.28 2.31 20.19
CA LEU A 165 -11.43 3.20 19.04
C LEU A 165 -11.74 2.40 17.78
N LYS A 166 -12.67 2.88 16.97
CA LYS A 166 -13.10 2.28 15.69
C LYS A 166 -13.17 3.27 14.53
N GLY A 167 -12.77 4.51 14.76
CA GLY A 167 -12.78 5.60 13.80
C GLY A 167 -12.89 6.96 14.45
N GLU A 168 -12.94 8.02 13.66
CA GLU A 168 -13.13 9.38 14.17
C GLU A 168 -14.49 9.51 14.87
N GLY A 169 -14.47 9.71 16.19
CA GLY A 169 -15.67 9.74 17.03
C GLY A 169 -16.42 8.42 17.14
N LEU A 170 -15.87 7.31 16.58
CA LEU A 170 -16.45 5.98 16.66
C LEU A 170 -15.74 5.16 17.74
N THR A 171 -16.51 4.63 18.67
CA THR A 171 -16.00 3.73 19.71
C THR A 171 -16.89 2.51 19.86
N ALA A 172 -16.30 1.39 20.27
CA ALA A 172 -17.01 0.17 20.57
C ALA A 172 -16.77 -0.28 22.00
N ARG A 173 -17.81 -0.83 22.65
CA ARG A 173 -17.72 -1.47 23.95
C ARG A 173 -18.52 -2.78 23.95
N GLY A 174 -17.81 -3.91 24.01
CA GLY A 174 -18.41 -5.22 23.78
C GLY A 174 -19.07 -5.28 22.40
N SER A 175 -20.37 -5.58 22.34
CA SER A 175 -21.15 -5.63 21.10
C SER A 175 -21.85 -4.32 20.72
N MET A 176 -21.54 -3.23 21.41
CA MET A 176 -22.19 -1.92 21.21
C MET A 176 -21.27 -0.97 20.47
N LEU A 177 -21.83 -0.21 19.51
CA LEU A 177 -21.15 0.83 18.73
C LEU A 177 -21.70 2.21 19.11
N TYR A 178 -20.80 3.17 19.27
CA TYR A 178 -21.10 4.54 19.63
C TYR A 178 -20.51 5.51 18.60
N LYS A 179 -21.24 6.57 18.28
CA LYS A 179 -20.74 7.74 17.54
C LYS A 179 -20.84 8.97 18.43
N ASN A 180 -19.70 9.61 18.69
CA ASN A 180 -19.61 10.78 19.59
C ASN A 180 -20.28 10.54 20.95
N GLY A 181 -20.09 9.36 21.52
CA GLY A 181 -20.67 8.97 22.82
C GLY A 181 -22.14 8.53 22.77
N VAL A 182 -22.84 8.66 21.64
CA VAL A 182 -24.22 8.21 21.45
C VAL A 182 -24.24 6.78 20.90
N LYS A 183 -24.97 5.87 21.54
CA LYS A 183 -25.12 4.50 21.06
C LYS A 183 -25.91 4.47 19.76
N ILE A 184 -25.30 3.94 18.69
CA ILE A 184 -25.91 3.83 17.36
C ILE A 184 -26.27 2.38 16.99
N ALA A 185 -25.64 1.40 17.62
CA ALA A 185 -25.99 -0.01 17.43
C ALA A 185 -25.63 -0.86 18.65
N ASP A 186 -26.25 -2.05 18.74
CA ASP A 186 -25.93 -3.12 19.67
C ASP A 186 -26.08 -4.51 19.01
N GLY A 187 -25.59 -5.56 19.68
CA GLY A 187 -25.63 -6.93 19.14
C GLY A 187 -24.58 -7.20 18.06
N LEU A 188 -23.57 -6.33 17.93
CA LEU A 188 -22.46 -6.50 16.99
C LEU A 188 -21.39 -7.43 17.58
N SER A 189 -21.71 -8.71 17.74
CA SER A 189 -20.78 -9.70 18.32
C SER A 189 -19.56 -9.85 17.43
N GLY A 190 -18.36 -9.91 18.04
CA GLY A 190 -17.10 -10.03 17.32
C GLY A 190 -16.78 -8.85 16.41
N LEU A 191 -17.18 -7.63 16.78
CA LEU A 191 -16.92 -6.42 15.99
C LEU A 191 -15.41 -6.20 15.82
N GLN A 192 -14.94 -6.34 14.59
CA GLN A 192 -13.55 -6.18 14.19
C GLN A 192 -13.29 -4.78 13.63
N ALA A 193 -14.03 -4.38 12.61
CA ALA A 193 -13.85 -3.10 11.93
C ALA A 193 -15.20 -2.40 11.69
N VAL A 194 -15.17 -1.09 11.57
CA VAL A 194 -16.31 -0.25 11.18
C VAL A 194 -15.85 0.76 10.14
N LEU A 195 -16.63 0.92 9.09
CA LEU A 195 -16.47 2.01 8.12
C LEU A 195 -17.70 2.91 8.16
N GLU A 196 -17.49 4.20 8.27
CA GLU A 196 -18.53 5.20 8.11
C GLU A 196 -18.75 5.46 6.62
N LEU A 197 -19.99 5.38 6.19
CA LEU A 197 -20.41 5.62 4.82
C LEU A 197 -21.16 6.96 4.73
N ALA A 198 -21.35 7.44 3.51
CA ALA A 198 -22.15 8.63 3.27
C ALA A 198 -23.57 8.50 3.84
N GLY A 199 -24.12 9.63 4.29
CA GLY A 199 -25.48 9.68 4.83
C GLY A 199 -25.68 9.07 6.23
N GLY A 200 -24.60 8.97 7.03
CA GLY A 200 -24.66 8.45 8.41
C GLY A 200 -24.95 6.95 8.49
N LYS A 201 -24.57 6.22 7.45
CA LYS A 201 -24.61 4.77 7.41
C LYS A 201 -23.25 4.20 7.83
N TYR A 202 -23.25 2.97 8.29
CA TYR A 202 -22.06 2.28 8.77
C TYR A 202 -22.01 0.86 8.22
N LEU A 203 -20.83 0.41 7.87
CA LEU A 203 -20.56 -0.97 7.50
C LEU A 203 -19.67 -1.59 8.58
N ALA A 204 -20.16 -2.64 9.24
CA ALA A 204 -19.49 -3.28 10.36
C ALA A 204 -19.08 -4.70 10.00
N LEU A 205 -17.82 -5.03 10.24
CA LEU A 205 -17.28 -6.39 10.13
C LEU A 205 -17.39 -7.08 11.49
N CYS A 206 -18.23 -8.11 11.54
CA CYS A 206 -18.58 -8.83 12.75
C CYS A 206 -18.52 -10.35 12.55
N ASP A 207 -18.75 -11.12 13.62
CA ASP A 207 -18.95 -12.56 13.49
C ASP A 207 -20.32 -12.91 12.88
N SER A 208 -20.54 -14.19 12.56
CA SER A 208 -21.74 -14.70 11.90
C SER A 208 -23.04 -14.55 12.72
N LYS A 209 -22.97 -14.17 13.98
CA LYS A 209 -24.16 -14.00 14.85
C LYS A 209 -24.71 -12.58 14.80
N ALA A 210 -23.91 -11.62 14.37
CA ALA A 210 -24.34 -10.24 14.25
C ALA A 210 -25.31 -10.07 13.05
N LYS A 211 -26.25 -9.15 13.18
CA LYS A 211 -27.25 -8.84 12.14
C LYS A 211 -27.31 -7.35 11.88
N SER A 212 -27.53 -6.98 10.64
CA SER A 212 -27.73 -5.58 10.23
C SER A 212 -28.96 -5.00 10.94
N LYS A 213 -28.83 -3.76 11.45
CA LYS A 213 -29.91 -3.04 12.14
C LYS A 213 -29.81 -1.54 11.92
N GLY A 214 -30.90 -0.93 11.50
CA GLY A 214 -30.95 0.52 11.26
C GLY A 214 -29.93 0.93 10.20
N ASN A 215 -29.10 1.91 10.54
CA ASN A 215 -28.06 2.45 9.65
C ASN A 215 -26.74 1.64 9.70
N VAL A 216 -26.68 0.53 10.46
CA VAL A 216 -25.51 -0.31 10.55
C VAL A 216 -25.73 -1.61 9.79
N TRP A 217 -25.00 -1.78 8.72
CA TRP A 217 -24.96 -3.01 7.91
C TRP A 217 -23.83 -3.89 8.37
N VAL A 218 -24.10 -5.16 8.50
CA VAL A 218 -23.13 -6.14 8.99
C VAL A 218 -22.68 -7.02 7.84
N VAL A 219 -21.35 -7.10 7.69
CA VAL A 219 -20.66 -8.13 6.90
C VAL A 219 -20.14 -9.17 7.87
N SER A 220 -20.47 -10.41 7.67
CA SER A 220 -20.16 -11.50 8.60
C SER A 220 -19.54 -12.70 7.89
N ALA A 221 -19.05 -13.63 8.69
CA ALA A 221 -18.56 -14.96 8.31
C ALA A 221 -17.30 -14.98 7.41
N GLY A 222 -16.17 -15.12 8.04
CA GLY A 222 -14.89 -15.40 7.38
C GLY A 222 -14.17 -14.16 6.81
N CYS A 223 -14.82 -12.99 6.74
CA CYS A 223 -14.16 -11.77 6.32
C CYS A 223 -13.14 -11.28 7.36
N ARG A 224 -11.92 -10.96 6.90
CA ARG A 224 -10.83 -10.43 7.75
C ARG A 224 -10.45 -8.99 7.43
N ALA A 225 -10.93 -8.44 6.32
CA ALA A 225 -10.67 -7.08 5.93
C ALA A 225 -11.91 -6.44 5.33
N LEU A 226 -12.04 -5.14 5.49
CA LEU A 226 -13.14 -4.36 4.97
C LEU A 226 -12.59 -3.05 4.43
N ALA A 227 -12.85 -2.76 3.17
CA ALA A 227 -12.53 -1.49 2.53
C ALA A 227 -13.69 -1.07 1.62
N VAL A 228 -13.90 0.22 1.48
CA VAL A 228 -14.93 0.80 0.61
C VAL A 228 -14.25 1.72 -0.39
N ALA A 229 -14.67 1.64 -1.65
CA ALA A 229 -14.18 2.54 -2.67
C ALA A 229 -14.54 4.01 -2.32
N PRO A 230 -13.71 4.99 -2.70
CA PRO A 230 -13.96 6.39 -2.37
C PRO A 230 -15.31 6.92 -2.86
N ASP A 231 -15.83 6.37 -3.95
CA ASP A 231 -17.14 6.72 -4.51
C ASP A 231 -18.32 5.93 -3.89
N TYR A 232 -18.05 5.08 -2.92
CA TYR A 232 -19.01 4.23 -2.19
C TYR A 232 -19.82 3.25 -3.07
N ARG A 233 -19.41 2.99 -4.30
CA ARG A 233 -20.15 2.08 -5.19
C ARG A 233 -19.93 0.61 -4.86
N PHE A 234 -18.80 0.26 -4.28
CA PHE A 234 -18.51 -1.10 -3.87
C PHE A 234 -17.58 -1.13 -2.66
N CYS A 235 -17.66 -2.23 -1.94
CA CYS A 235 -16.70 -2.55 -0.88
C CYS A 235 -15.97 -3.85 -1.20
N VAL A 236 -14.79 -4.01 -0.62
CA VAL A 236 -13.99 -5.23 -0.69
C VAL A 236 -14.00 -5.89 0.68
N THR A 237 -14.33 -7.16 0.71
CA THR A 237 -14.17 -8.01 1.89
C THR A 237 -13.07 -9.03 1.61
N GLY A 238 -12.20 -9.29 2.58
CA GLY A 238 -11.09 -10.23 2.45
C GLY A 238 -11.26 -11.43 3.39
N GLU A 239 -11.14 -12.62 2.86
CA GLU A 239 -10.95 -13.87 3.58
C GLU A 239 -9.49 -14.33 3.45
N GLU A 240 -9.06 -15.35 4.19
CA GLU A 240 -7.66 -15.80 4.28
C GLU A 240 -7.09 -16.18 2.93
N ASN A 241 -7.50 -16.16 1.86
CA ASN A 241 -6.93 -16.37 0.50
C ASN A 241 -7.86 -15.88 -0.62
N THR A 242 -8.90 -15.13 -0.30
CA THR A 242 -9.86 -14.64 -1.29
C THR A 242 -10.31 -13.23 -0.97
N HIS A 243 -10.56 -12.45 -2.02
CA HIS A 243 -11.13 -11.11 -1.92
C HIS A 243 -12.43 -11.08 -2.69
N HIS A 244 -13.49 -10.63 -2.05
CA HIS A 244 -14.80 -10.48 -2.66
C HIS A 244 -15.11 -9.00 -2.90
N LEU A 245 -15.52 -8.67 -4.10
CA LEU A 245 -16.07 -7.38 -4.46
C LEU A 245 -17.59 -7.44 -4.34
N ILE A 246 -18.15 -6.55 -3.53
CA ILE A 246 -19.59 -6.41 -3.34
C ILE A 246 -20.00 -5.06 -3.93
N SER A 247 -20.85 -5.09 -4.93
CA SER A 247 -21.40 -3.90 -5.61
C SER A 247 -22.78 -3.52 -5.04
#